data_2f4e466778d4bc092769d3fab0df236f
#
_entry.id   2f4e466778d4bc092769d3fab0df236f
#
_cell.length_a   1.000
_cell.length_b   1.000
_cell.length_c   1.000
_cell.angle_alpha   90.00
_cell.angle_beta   90.00
_cell.angle_gamma   90.00
#
_symmetry.space_group_name_H-M   'P 1'
#
loop_
_entity.id
_entity.type
_entity.pdbx_description
1 polymer ?
#
loop_
_entity_poly.entity_id
_entity_poly.type
_entity_poly.pdbx_seq_one_letter_code
_entity_poly.pdbx_strand_id
1 'polypeptide(L)'
;MTRTIVESKTKTAIIGFDQPFCVIGERINPTGRRILNEQLEQGNFDMVKSDALAQVEAGATMLDINSGAVFKNKMSEDVRYADNNFVEPPLMKELVTLVQGIVDVPLCIDSSVPEALQAGLEACEGRPLVNSVTGEEDKLEKVLPLCAKYNVPVVAISNDETGISEDPDVRFAVAKMIVERAADHGIPAHDVVVDPLVMPIGAMATAGQQVFTLVRKLRDELGVNTTCGASNISFGLPNRHGINNAFLPMAMGAGMTSAIMNPIALPVKQADKDAKRAEIEAAGIILPEGMDDEAFCQLFGLGSTKAKAGKEMEAIRAANFLTNNDPHGADWIKFNKAPPKAGEDEGGRGGRSGGRRRRRA
;
A
#
# COMPACT_ATOMS: atom_id res chain seq x y z
N MET A 1 21.89 10.62 -11.57
CA MET A 1 20.48 10.30 -11.25
C MET A 1 20.46 9.59 -9.91
N THR A 2 19.50 9.90 -9.08
CA THR A 2 19.36 9.31 -7.73
C THR A 2 18.95 7.85 -7.82
N ARG A 3 19.69 6.97 -7.17
CA ARG A 3 19.41 5.53 -7.13
C ARG A 3 19.53 5.02 -5.69
N THR A 4 18.45 4.52 -5.13
CA THR A 4 18.44 3.81 -3.85
C THR A 4 18.66 2.33 -4.12
N ILE A 5 19.71 1.75 -3.54
CA ILE A 5 20.08 0.35 -3.75
C ILE A 5 19.61 -0.45 -2.54
N VAL A 6 18.86 -1.51 -2.77
CA VAL A 6 18.43 -2.49 -1.77
C VAL A 6 18.81 -3.89 -2.24
N GLU A 7 19.16 -4.76 -1.32
CA GLU A 7 19.75 -6.06 -1.65
C GLU A 7 19.17 -7.18 -0.80
N SER A 8 18.93 -8.32 -1.44
CA SER A 8 18.78 -9.60 -0.76
C SER A 8 20.15 -10.29 -0.68
N LYS A 9 20.16 -11.55 -0.35
CA LYS A 9 21.36 -12.36 -0.33
C LYS A 9 22.09 -12.41 -1.68
N THR A 10 21.36 -12.47 -2.81
CA THR A 10 21.93 -12.62 -4.15
C THR A 10 21.37 -11.64 -5.18
N LYS A 11 20.30 -10.90 -4.90
CA LYS A 11 19.66 -9.99 -5.83
C LYS A 11 19.72 -8.54 -5.35
N THR A 12 19.82 -7.64 -6.32
CA THR A 12 19.78 -6.19 -6.11
C THR A 12 18.52 -5.62 -6.77
N ALA A 13 17.79 -4.78 -6.06
CA ALA A 13 16.76 -3.92 -6.62
C ALA A 13 17.20 -2.46 -6.50
N ILE A 14 16.86 -1.66 -7.51
CA ILE A 14 17.22 -0.24 -7.57
C ILE A 14 15.96 0.58 -7.72
N ILE A 15 15.71 1.48 -6.77
CA ILE A 15 14.67 2.49 -6.88
C ILE A 15 15.29 3.72 -7.52
N GLY A 16 14.77 4.19 -8.64
CA GLY A 16 15.34 5.33 -9.36
C GLY A 16 14.50 5.77 -10.56
N PHE A 17 14.69 7.04 -10.99
CA PHE A 17 13.94 7.63 -12.10
C PHE A 17 14.26 7.03 -13.46
N ASP A 18 15.40 6.39 -13.59
CA ASP A 18 15.90 5.70 -14.79
C ASP A 18 15.80 4.18 -14.70
N GLN A 19 15.06 3.69 -13.71
CA GLN A 19 14.86 2.27 -13.44
C GLN A 19 13.40 1.87 -13.68
N PRO A 20 13.12 0.58 -13.89
CA PRO A 20 11.75 0.08 -13.83
C PRO A 20 11.10 0.44 -12.49
N PHE A 21 9.80 0.70 -12.50
CA PHE A 21 9.05 1.00 -11.28
C PHE A 21 9.18 -0.14 -10.27
N CYS A 22 9.59 0.19 -9.04
CA CYS A 22 9.81 -0.80 -8.00
C CYS A 22 8.49 -1.13 -7.28
N VAL A 23 8.04 -2.37 -7.39
CA VAL A 23 6.83 -2.88 -6.71
C VAL A 23 7.24 -3.52 -5.39
N ILE A 24 6.76 -2.97 -4.28
CA ILE A 24 6.96 -3.49 -2.92
C ILE A 24 5.67 -4.20 -2.50
N GLY A 25 5.73 -5.51 -2.32
CA GLY A 25 4.55 -6.34 -2.03
C GLY A 25 4.04 -6.15 -0.61
N GLU A 26 2.77 -5.75 -0.42
CA GLU A 26 2.16 -5.35 0.86
C GLU A 26 1.49 -6.48 1.65
N ARG A 27 1.53 -7.74 1.17
CA ARG A 27 0.65 -8.79 1.72
C ARG A 27 1.10 -9.35 3.07
N ILE A 28 2.37 -9.23 3.44
CA ILE A 28 2.87 -9.70 4.73
C ILE A 28 2.72 -8.58 5.77
N ASN A 29 1.46 -8.19 5.99
CA ASN A 29 1.06 -7.19 6.97
C ASN A 29 -0.26 -7.63 7.62
N PRO A 30 -0.29 -7.91 8.94
CA PRO A 30 -1.48 -8.38 9.64
C PRO A 30 -2.55 -7.30 9.83
N THR A 31 -2.23 -6.02 9.59
CA THR A 31 -3.19 -4.91 9.73
C THR A 31 -4.37 -5.07 8.78
N GLY A 32 -5.58 -5.18 9.33
CA GLY A 32 -6.80 -5.39 8.56
C GLY A 32 -6.98 -6.80 7.96
N ARG A 33 -6.05 -7.73 8.22
CA ARG A 33 -6.06 -9.10 7.72
C ARG A 33 -6.30 -10.10 8.86
N ARG A 34 -7.57 -10.24 9.27
CA ARG A 34 -7.97 -11.05 10.42
C ARG A 34 -7.40 -12.48 10.40
N ILE A 35 -7.46 -13.18 9.26
CA ILE A 35 -6.98 -14.57 9.16
C ILE A 35 -5.46 -14.64 9.31
N LEU A 36 -4.70 -13.72 8.71
CA LEU A 36 -3.26 -13.66 8.87
C LEU A 36 -2.89 -13.38 10.33
N ASN A 37 -3.59 -12.41 10.95
CA ASN A 37 -3.39 -12.08 12.36
C ASN A 37 -3.61 -13.32 13.27
N GLU A 38 -4.73 -14.02 13.09
CA GLU A 38 -5.05 -15.25 13.87
C GLU A 38 -4.01 -16.36 13.66
N GLN A 39 -3.49 -16.51 12.43
CA GLN A 39 -2.42 -17.48 12.16
C GLN A 39 -1.12 -17.11 12.86
N LEU A 40 -0.71 -15.85 12.79
CA LEU A 40 0.51 -15.37 13.45
C LEU A 40 0.42 -15.49 14.98
N GLU A 41 -0.74 -15.22 15.58
CA GLU A 41 -0.99 -15.45 17.01
C GLU A 41 -0.80 -16.92 17.40
N GLN A 42 -1.03 -17.85 16.48
CA GLN A 42 -0.91 -19.30 16.70
C GLN A 42 0.46 -19.86 16.30
N GLY A 43 1.39 -19.02 15.82
CA GLY A 43 2.67 -19.46 15.28
C GLY A 43 2.54 -20.22 13.95
N ASN A 44 1.44 -20.02 13.23
CA ASN A 44 1.23 -20.58 11.89
C ASN A 44 1.62 -19.56 10.83
N PHE A 45 2.58 -19.90 9.99
CA PHE A 45 3.13 -19.03 8.93
C PHE A 45 2.73 -19.46 7.52
N ASP A 46 1.76 -20.34 7.34
CA ASP A 46 1.43 -20.87 6.00
C ASP A 46 0.93 -19.79 5.06
N MET A 47 0.14 -18.81 5.56
CA MET A 47 -0.29 -17.66 4.76
C MET A 47 0.87 -16.72 4.42
N VAL A 48 1.83 -16.52 5.34
CA VAL A 48 3.05 -15.74 5.07
C VAL A 48 3.83 -16.36 3.92
N LYS A 49 4.05 -17.68 3.97
CA LYS A 49 4.76 -18.43 2.92
C LYS A 49 4.06 -18.32 1.57
N SER A 50 2.74 -18.56 1.57
CA SER A 50 1.92 -18.45 0.37
C SER A 50 1.93 -17.04 -0.22
N ASP A 51 1.74 -16.02 0.60
CA ASP A 51 1.75 -14.62 0.16
C ASP A 51 3.14 -14.18 -0.35
N ALA A 52 4.24 -14.63 0.28
CA ALA A 52 5.59 -14.33 -0.17
C ALA A 52 5.84 -14.85 -1.60
N LEU A 53 5.55 -16.13 -1.83
CA LEU A 53 5.70 -16.75 -3.15
C LEU A 53 4.81 -16.10 -4.20
N ALA A 54 3.52 -15.93 -3.90
CA ALA A 54 2.55 -15.37 -4.84
C ALA A 54 2.87 -13.94 -5.24
N GLN A 55 3.38 -13.10 -4.32
CA GLN A 55 3.77 -11.73 -4.62
C GLN A 55 5.00 -11.66 -5.54
N VAL A 56 6.01 -12.50 -5.29
CA VAL A 56 7.20 -12.56 -6.14
C VAL A 56 6.87 -13.10 -7.53
N GLU A 57 6.02 -14.12 -7.62
CA GLU A 57 5.52 -14.65 -8.89
C GLU A 57 4.71 -13.59 -9.68
N ALA A 58 3.95 -12.76 -8.97
CA ALA A 58 3.22 -11.64 -9.56
C ALA A 58 4.08 -10.42 -9.93
N GLY A 59 5.41 -10.49 -9.74
CA GLY A 59 6.37 -9.47 -10.15
C GLY A 59 6.74 -8.46 -9.05
N ALA A 60 6.51 -8.74 -7.77
CA ALA A 60 7.05 -7.92 -6.70
C ALA A 60 8.59 -7.89 -6.76
N THR A 61 9.14 -6.68 -6.74
CA THR A 61 10.60 -6.46 -6.74
C THR A 61 11.17 -6.60 -5.32
N MET A 62 10.38 -6.26 -4.32
CA MET A 62 10.66 -6.32 -2.89
C MET A 62 9.42 -6.81 -2.14
N LEU A 63 9.59 -7.26 -0.89
CA LEU A 63 8.48 -7.57 0.01
C LEU A 63 8.54 -6.72 1.27
N ASP A 64 7.41 -6.10 1.62
CA ASP A 64 7.21 -5.40 2.88
C ASP A 64 6.83 -6.41 3.97
N ILE A 65 7.53 -6.36 5.10
CA ILE A 65 7.35 -7.26 6.25
C ILE A 65 6.94 -6.43 7.45
N ASN A 66 5.71 -6.64 7.91
CA ASN A 66 5.16 -5.97 9.09
C ASN A 66 4.67 -6.99 10.12
N SER A 67 5.07 -6.81 11.38
CA SER A 67 4.70 -7.66 12.51
C SER A 67 3.75 -6.99 13.52
N GLY A 68 3.31 -5.74 13.27
CA GLY A 68 2.77 -4.82 14.29
C GLY A 68 1.34 -5.08 14.59
N ALA A 69 0.41 -5.61 14.12
CA ALA A 69 -1.01 -5.61 14.51
C ALA A 69 -1.50 -6.87 15.23
N VAL A 70 -0.65 -7.87 15.37
CA VAL A 70 -1.03 -9.23 15.85
C VAL A 70 -1.70 -9.19 17.20
N PHE A 71 -1.31 -8.26 18.06
CA PHE A 71 -1.80 -8.17 19.45
C PHE A 71 -2.60 -6.89 19.74
N LYS A 72 -2.71 -5.96 18.78
CA LYS A 72 -3.41 -4.67 18.99
C LYS A 72 -4.86 -4.80 19.43
N ASN A 73 -5.55 -5.86 19.04
CA ASN A 73 -6.98 -6.02 19.30
C ASN A 73 -7.30 -6.69 20.65
N LYS A 74 -6.30 -7.22 21.36
CA LYS A 74 -6.51 -8.01 22.60
C LYS A 74 -5.88 -7.41 23.85
N MET A 75 -5.00 -6.41 23.70
CA MET A 75 -4.24 -5.84 24.81
C MET A 75 -4.27 -4.31 24.80
N SER A 76 -4.38 -3.68 25.99
CA SER A 76 -4.12 -2.25 26.13
C SER A 76 -2.65 -1.93 25.79
N GLU A 77 -2.35 -0.68 25.41
CA GLU A 77 -0.97 -0.27 25.13
C GLU A 77 -0.01 -0.59 26.29
N ASP A 78 -0.45 -0.32 27.52
CA ASP A 78 0.34 -0.59 28.75
C ASP A 78 0.70 -2.07 28.92
N VAL A 79 -0.21 -2.99 28.52
CA VAL A 79 0.02 -4.44 28.60
C VAL A 79 0.88 -4.95 27.45
N ARG A 80 0.80 -4.33 26.28
CA ARG A 80 1.58 -4.69 25.08
C ARG A 80 3.08 -4.46 25.26
N TYR A 81 3.46 -3.41 25.98
CA TYR A 81 4.85 -3.05 26.28
C TYR A 81 5.35 -3.58 27.64
N ALA A 82 4.54 -4.32 28.39
CA ALA A 82 5.02 -5.01 29.58
C ALA A 82 6.02 -6.12 29.18
N ASP A 83 7.10 -6.28 29.95
CA ASP A 83 8.30 -7.07 29.64
C ASP A 83 8.06 -8.50 29.10
N ASN A 84 6.91 -9.10 29.39
CA ASN A 84 6.57 -10.46 28.95
C ASN A 84 5.61 -10.52 27.73
N ASN A 85 5.15 -9.38 27.21
CA ASN A 85 4.14 -9.29 26.15
C ASN A 85 4.61 -8.53 24.90
N PHE A 86 5.86 -8.10 24.88
CA PHE A 86 6.45 -7.37 23.77
C PHE A 86 6.90 -8.36 22.68
N VAL A 87 5.96 -8.76 21.85
CA VAL A 87 6.11 -9.85 20.87
C VAL A 87 6.49 -9.38 19.48
N GLU A 88 6.41 -8.08 19.19
CA GLU A 88 6.67 -7.54 17.85
C GLU A 88 8.12 -7.75 17.39
N PRO A 89 9.17 -7.46 18.19
CA PRO A 89 10.54 -7.69 17.76
C PRO A 89 10.89 -9.17 17.47
N PRO A 90 10.56 -10.14 18.35
CA PRO A 90 10.82 -11.55 18.06
C PRO A 90 10.02 -12.05 16.85
N LEU A 91 8.78 -11.61 16.65
CA LEU A 91 7.97 -11.95 15.49
C LEU A 91 8.56 -11.34 14.21
N MET A 92 9.03 -10.10 14.23
CA MET A 92 9.72 -9.47 13.08
C MET A 92 10.95 -10.29 12.68
N LYS A 93 11.79 -10.67 13.64
CA LYS A 93 12.95 -11.53 13.40
C LYS A 93 12.56 -12.85 12.73
N GLU A 94 11.50 -13.50 13.25
CA GLU A 94 11.02 -14.78 12.72
C GLU A 94 10.46 -14.64 11.29
N LEU A 95 9.65 -13.61 11.02
CA LEU A 95 9.10 -13.32 9.71
C LEU A 95 10.20 -13.04 8.67
N VAL A 96 11.17 -12.18 9.01
CA VAL A 96 12.30 -11.87 8.13
C VAL A 96 13.10 -13.14 7.82
N THR A 97 13.46 -13.92 8.83
CA THR A 97 14.22 -15.17 8.66
C THR A 97 13.45 -16.17 7.78
N LEU A 98 12.13 -16.31 8.02
CA LEU A 98 11.29 -17.20 7.25
C LEU A 98 11.19 -16.79 5.78
N VAL A 99 10.89 -15.51 5.52
CA VAL A 99 10.62 -15.01 4.16
C VAL A 99 11.88 -15.07 3.30
N GLN A 100 13.04 -14.64 3.81
CA GLN A 100 14.31 -14.73 3.06
C GLN A 100 14.81 -16.16 2.87
N GLY A 101 14.29 -17.12 3.63
CA GLY A 101 14.51 -18.56 3.40
C GLY A 101 13.64 -19.16 2.29
N ILE A 102 12.61 -18.44 1.84
CA ILE A 102 11.65 -18.92 0.83
C ILE A 102 11.83 -18.21 -0.51
N VAL A 103 12.03 -16.88 -0.46
CA VAL A 103 12.18 -16.04 -1.65
C VAL A 103 13.48 -15.25 -1.57
N ASP A 104 14.09 -15.01 -2.72
CA ASP A 104 15.31 -14.22 -2.84
C ASP A 104 14.98 -12.89 -3.54
N VAL A 105 14.37 -11.98 -2.77
CA VAL A 105 14.14 -10.57 -3.13
C VAL A 105 14.48 -9.70 -1.93
N PRO A 106 14.91 -8.44 -2.11
CA PRO A 106 15.13 -7.51 -1.00
C PRO A 106 13.88 -7.34 -0.14
N LEU A 107 14.06 -7.05 1.14
CA LEU A 107 12.99 -6.84 2.08
C LEU A 107 12.85 -5.36 2.47
N CYS A 108 11.64 -4.96 2.77
CA CYS A 108 11.29 -3.72 3.45
C CYS A 108 10.85 -4.09 4.86
N ILE A 109 11.56 -3.58 5.88
CA ILE A 109 11.28 -3.86 7.29
C ILE A 109 10.36 -2.75 7.80
N ASP A 110 9.09 -3.10 8.04
CA ASP A 110 8.04 -2.14 8.36
C ASP A 110 7.59 -2.27 9.82
N SER A 111 7.88 -1.24 10.62
CA SER A 111 7.37 -1.12 11.98
C SER A 111 7.45 0.33 12.48
N SER A 112 6.50 0.70 13.34
CA SER A 112 6.56 1.95 14.14
C SER A 112 7.37 1.80 15.42
N VAL A 113 7.88 0.59 15.70
CA VAL A 113 8.61 0.22 16.93
C VAL A 113 10.09 0.04 16.60
N PRO A 114 11.00 0.91 17.11
CA PRO A 114 12.43 0.85 16.80
C PRO A 114 13.08 -0.49 17.12
N GLU A 115 12.66 -1.15 18.20
CA GLU A 115 13.18 -2.46 18.59
C GLU A 115 12.78 -3.56 17.60
N ALA A 116 11.60 -3.46 16.98
CA ALA A 116 11.18 -4.37 15.92
C ALA A 116 11.96 -4.12 14.62
N LEU A 117 12.20 -2.85 14.26
CA LEU A 117 13.09 -2.50 13.15
C LEU A 117 14.49 -3.07 13.37
N GLN A 118 15.06 -2.89 14.57
CA GLN A 118 16.37 -3.44 14.90
C GLN A 118 16.39 -4.97 14.79
N ALA A 119 15.41 -5.66 15.33
CA ALA A 119 15.32 -7.12 15.26
C ALA A 119 15.22 -7.64 13.82
N GLY A 120 14.47 -6.93 12.97
CA GLY A 120 14.38 -7.21 11.53
C GLY A 120 15.72 -6.98 10.81
N LEU A 121 16.39 -5.87 11.09
CA LEU A 121 17.70 -5.55 10.52
C LEU A 121 18.78 -6.56 10.93
N GLU A 122 18.77 -7.02 12.17
CA GLU A 122 19.70 -8.04 12.67
C GLU A 122 19.49 -9.42 12.03
N ALA A 123 18.24 -9.70 11.60
CA ALA A 123 17.90 -10.97 10.96
C ALA A 123 18.05 -10.95 9.44
N CYS A 124 18.04 -9.77 8.83
CA CYS A 124 18.06 -9.63 7.37
C CYS A 124 19.43 -9.88 6.77
N GLU A 125 19.48 -10.71 5.74
CA GLU A 125 20.65 -10.88 4.89
C GLU A 125 20.55 -9.90 3.71
N GLY A 126 21.60 -9.10 3.48
CA GLY A 126 21.62 -8.08 2.44
C GLY A 126 21.41 -6.65 2.98
N ARG A 127 20.82 -5.78 2.16
CA ARG A 127 20.60 -4.38 2.46
C ARG A 127 19.10 -4.03 2.33
N PRO A 128 18.29 -4.19 3.38
CA PRO A 128 16.86 -3.93 3.33
C PRO A 128 16.55 -2.43 3.30
N LEU A 129 15.28 -2.09 2.96
CA LEU A 129 14.69 -0.77 3.16
C LEU A 129 14.04 -0.72 4.54
N VAL A 130 14.29 0.33 5.32
CA VAL A 130 13.58 0.57 6.59
C VAL A 130 12.31 1.37 6.33
N ASN A 131 11.17 0.94 6.86
CA ASN A 131 9.88 1.61 6.79
C ASN A 131 9.31 1.74 8.21
N SER A 132 9.33 2.91 8.85
CA SER A 132 9.67 4.22 8.35
C SER A 132 10.16 5.15 9.47
N VAL A 133 10.56 6.35 9.09
CA VAL A 133 10.75 7.49 9.99
C VAL A 133 9.76 8.61 9.61
N THR A 134 9.25 9.33 10.61
CA THR A 134 8.47 10.55 10.44
C THR A 134 9.31 11.78 10.81
N GLY A 135 8.80 13.00 10.57
CA GLY A 135 9.43 14.24 11.01
C GLY A 135 9.35 14.51 12.52
N GLU A 136 8.73 13.61 13.29
CA GLU A 136 8.69 13.70 14.75
C GLU A 136 10.08 13.51 15.36
N GLU A 137 10.50 14.44 16.24
CA GLU A 137 11.87 14.47 16.79
C GLU A 137 12.26 13.14 17.46
N ASP A 138 11.38 12.55 18.26
CA ASP A 138 11.65 11.30 18.95
C ASP A 138 11.81 10.11 17.98
N LYS A 139 11.20 10.15 16.79
CA LYS A 139 11.35 9.14 15.73
C LYS A 139 12.66 9.34 14.97
N LEU A 140 13.00 10.60 14.63
CA LEU A 140 14.26 10.93 13.99
C LEU A 140 15.44 10.43 14.82
N GLU A 141 15.45 10.74 16.13
CA GLU A 141 16.52 10.36 17.05
C GLU A 141 16.65 8.85 17.32
N LYS A 142 15.59 8.07 17.08
CA LYS A 142 15.61 6.63 17.29
C LYS A 142 15.90 5.85 15.99
N VAL A 143 15.33 6.28 14.87
CA VAL A 143 15.37 5.51 13.62
C VAL A 143 16.57 5.86 12.76
N LEU A 144 16.94 7.16 12.62
CA LEU A 144 18.08 7.55 11.77
C LEU A 144 19.42 6.96 12.24
N PRO A 145 19.76 6.98 13.55
CA PRO A 145 20.98 6.31 14.02
C PRO A 145 20.99 4.80 13.74
N LEU A 146 19.83 4.16 13.80
CA LEU A 146 19.69 2.75 13.47
C LEU A 146 19.98 2.49 11.98
N CYS A 147 19.39 3.29 11.07
CA CYS A 147 19.65 3.22 9.64
C CYS A 147 21.13 3.48 9.30
N ALA A 148 21.75 4.48 9.94
CA ALA A 148 23.17 4.76 9.78
C ALA A 148 24.06 3.60 10.25
N LYS A 149 23.76 3.03 11.43
CA LYS A 149 24.49 1.88 11.98
C LYS A 149 24.51 0.68 11.03
N TYR A 150 23.38 0.37 10.40
CA TYR A 150 23.27 -0.76 9.48
C TYR A 150 23.54 -0.39 8.01
N ASN A 151 23.82 0.89 7.71
CA ASN A 151 24.04 1.41 6.36
C ASN A 151 22.92 1.04 5.39
N VAL A 152 21.67 1.31 5.79
CA VAL A 152 20.47 0.96 5.03
C VAL A 152 19.65 2.19 4.67
N PRO A 153 18.91 2.19 3.53
CA PRO A 153 17.99 3.25 3.16
C PRO A 153 16.75 3.26 4.06
N VAL A 154 16.08 4.41 4.11
CA VAL A 154 14.91 4.64 4.95
C VAL A 154 13.78 5.31 4.18
N VAL A 155 12.55 4.89 4.45
CA VAL A 155 11.33 5.59 4.03
C VAL A 155 11.08 6.75 4.99
N ALA A 156 10.94 7.96 4.44
CA ALA A 156 10.64 9.19 5.18
C ALA A 156 9.19 9.60 4.91
N ILE A 157 8.30 9.45 5.90
CA ILE A 157 6.90 9.87 5.77
C ILE A 157 6.80 11.38 6.01
N SER A 158 6.16 12.11 5.09
CA SER A 158 6.09 13.57 5.07
C SER A 158 5.06 14.16 6.05
N ASN A 159 5.12 13.77 7.33
CA ASN A 159 4.36 14.32 8.46
C ASN A 159 5.25 14.51 9.70
N ASP A 160 4.85 15.35 10.62
CA ASP A 160 5.55 15.66 11.87
C ASP A 160 4.58 15.74 13.07
N GLU A 161 5.02 16.32 14.18
CA GLU A 161 4.24 16.49 15.41
C GLU A 161 2.95 17.30 15.21
N THR A 162 2.87 18.12 14.16
CA THR A 162 1.66 18.90 13.84
C THR A 162 0.61 18.06 13.12
N GLY A 163 0.96 16.83 12.75
CA GLY A 163 0.10 15.87 12.07
C GLY A 163 0.24 15.90 10.55
N ILE A 164 -0.83 15.52 9.85
CA ILE A 164 -0.85 15.38 8.40
C ILE A 164 -1.44 16.65 7.79
N SER A 165 -0.58 17.46 7.16
CA SER A 165 -1.03 18.66 6.43
C SER A 165 -1.70 18.29 5.10
N GLU A 166 -2.74 19.04 4.72
CA GLU A 166 -3.33 18.97 3.38
C GLU A 166 -2.54 19.78 2.33
N ASP A 167 -1.63 20.65 2.78
CA ASP A 167 -0.80 21.47 1.91
C ASP A 167 0.46 20.70 1.45
N PRO A 168 0.65 20.48 0.13
CA PRO A 168 1.85 19.83 -0.40
C PRO A 168 3.15 20.58 -0.08
N ASP A 169 3.09 21.91 0.09
CA ASP A 169 4.28 22.70 0.41
C ASP A 169 4.75 22.48 1.86
N VAL A 170 3.82 22.34 2.79
CA VAL A 170 4.11 21.96 4.18
C VAL A 170 4.71 20.56 4.23
N ARG A 171 4.11 19.58 3.55
CA ARG A 171 4.65 18.21 3.46
C ARG A 171 6.04 18.18 2.80
N PHE A 172 6.25 19.00 1.78
CA PHE A 172 7.58 19.14 1.16
C PHE A 172 8.62 19.67 2.14
N ALA A 173 8.26 20.67 2.94
CA ALA A 173 9.17 21.21 3.95
C ALA A 173 9.55 20.16 5.00
N VAL A 174 8.57 19.35 5.46
CA VAL A 174 8.83 18.22 6.37
C VAL A 174 9.75 17.19 5.72
N ALA A 175 9.47 16.78 4.48
CA ALA A 175 10.32 15.83 3.76
C ALA A 175 11.76 16.33 3.61
N LYS A 176 11.92 17.61 3.26
CA LYS A 176 13.24 18.26 3.17
C LYS A 176 13.97 18.24 4.51
N MET A 177 13.29 18.59 5.59
CA MET A 177 13.85 18.54 6.94
C MET A 177 14.33 17.14 7.30
N ILE A 178 13.53 16.08 7.01
CA ILE A 178 13.94 14.69 7.28
C ILE A 178 15.19 14.31 6.47
N VAL A 179 15.28 14.73 5.19
CA VAL A 179 16.46 14.48 4.35
C VAL A 179 17.71 15.17 4.92
N GLU A 180 17.58 16.42 5.40
CA GLU A 180 18.66 17.17 6.04
C GLU A 180 19.10 16.49 7.35
N ARG A 181 18.15 16.06 8.19
CA ARG A 181 18.45 15.32 9.44
C ARG A 181 19.10 13.95 9.15
N ALA A 182 18.68 13.25 8.09
CA ALA A 182 19.33 12.01 7.67
C ALA A 182 20.79 12.25 7.27
N ALA A 183 21.08 13.35 6.59
CA ALA A 183 22.45 13.72 6.24
C ALA A 183 23.33 13.99 7.48
N ASP A 184 22.79 14.58 8.57
CA ASP A 184 23.49 14.77 9.84
C ASP A 184 23.93 13.44 10.48
N HIS A 185 23.20 12.36 10.20
CA HIS A 185 23.55 10.99 10.60
C HIS A 185 24.40 10.24 9.57
N GLY A 186 24.83 10.91 8.48
CA GLY A 186 25.64 10.32 7.43
C GLY A 186 24.85 9.49 6.41
N ILE A 187 23.52 9.56 6.40
CA ILE A 187 22.65 8.90 5.43
C ILE A 187 22.51 9.84 4.22
N PRO A 188 23.00 9.43 3.03
CA PRO A 188 22.94 10.31 1.86
C PRO A 188 21.49 10.42 1.33
N ALA A 189 21.16 11.53 0.67
CA ALA A 189 19.82 11.80 0.16
C ALA A 189 19.28 10.71 -0.78
N HIS A 190 20.15 9.99 -1.49
CA HIS A 190 19.72 8.87 -2.34
C HIS A 190 19.27 7.63 -1.55
N ASP A 191 19.54 7.56 -0.26
CA ASP A 191 19.07 6.52 0.65
C ASP A 191 17.83 6.95 1.47
N VAL A 192 17.30 8.14 1.20
CA VAL A 192 16.01 8.59 1.75
C VAL A 192 14.94 8.48 0.66
N VAL A 193 13.99 7.58 0.86
CA VAL A 193 12.85 7.38 -0.04
C VAL A 193 11.63 8.04 0.59
N VAL A 194 11.13 9.13 0.00
CA VAL A 194 10.06 9.91 0.62
C VAL A 194 8.69 9.31 0.33
N ASP A 195 7.89 9.11 1.38
CA ASP A 195 6.45 8.79 1.26
C ASP A 195 5.64 10.10 1.33
N PRO A 196 4.96 10.49 0.23
CA PRO A 196 4.08 11.66 0.19
C PRO A 196 2.81 11.48 1.03
N LEU A 197 2.62 10.34 1.69
CA LEU A 197 1.49 9.99 2.54
C LEU A 197 0.14 10.06 1.78
N VAL A 198 -0.19 8.98 1.12
CA VAL A 198 -1.44 8.84 0.36
C VAL A 198 -2.63 8.68 1.28
N MET A 199 -3.49 9.70 1.32
CA MET A 199 -4.74 9.68 2.09
C MET A 199 -5.89 9.09 1.27
N PRO A 200 -6.91 8.49 1.94
CA PRO A 200 -8.11 8.00 1.24
C PRO A 200 -8.84 9.12 0.53
N ILE A 201 -9.04 8.99 -0.79
CA ILE A 201 -9.69 10.03 -1.59
C ILE A 201 -11.18 10.22 -1.22
N GLY A 202 -11.80 9.19 -0.64
CA GLY A 202 -13.16 9.29 -0.11
C GLY A 202 -13.27 10.17 1.15
N ALA A 203 -12.19 10.34 1.89
CA ALA A 203 -12.10 11.19 3.07
C ALA A 203 -11.56 12.59 2.73
N MET A 204 -10.65 12.67 1.77
CA MET A 204 -9.97 13.90 1.36
C MET A 204 -10.03 14.04 -0.16
N ALA A 205 -10.95 14.84 -0.68
CA ALA A 205 -11.25 14.97 -2.11
C ALA A 205 -10.05 15.42 -2.97
N THR A 206 -9.07 16.09 -2.38
CA THR A 206 -7.85 16.58 -3.04
C THR A 206 -6.65 15.62 -2.90
N ALA A 207 -6.80 14.48 -2.22
CA ALA A 207 -5.69 13.58 -1.89
C ALA A 207 -4.84 13.17 -3.11
N GLY A 208 -5.48 12.83 -4.23
CA GLY A 208 -4.76 12.50 -5.47
C GLY A 208 -3.92 13.66 -5.99
N GLN A 209 -4.50 14.87 -6.06
CA GLN A 209 -3.80 16.08 -6.54
C GLN A 209 -2.62 16.45 -5.63
N GLN A 210 -2.82 16.38 -4.31
CA GLN A 210 -1.77 16.67 -3.33
C GLN A 210 -0.58 15.75 -3.53
N VAL A 211 -0.81 14.43 -3.67
CA VAL A 211 0.24 13.45 -3.92
C VAL A 211 0.98 13.74 -5.22
N PHE A 212 0.27 13.97 -6.33
CA PHE A 212 0.92 14.24 -7.61
C PHE A 212 1.75 15.53 -7.60
N THR A 213 1.26 16.57 -6.90
CA THR A 213 1.99 17.83 -6.73
C THR A 213 3.24 17.62 -5.90
N LEU A 214 3.13 16.96 -4.76
CA LEU A 214 4.25 16.71 -3.86
C LEU A 214 5.31 15.82 -4.52
N VAL A 215 4.90 14.74 -5.21
CA VAL A 215 5.84 13.86 -5.93
C VAL A 215 6.65 14.62 -6.99
N ARG A 216 6.02 15.53 -7.76
CA ARG A 216 6.76 16.39 -8.71
C ARG A 216 7.78 17.27 -8.01
N LYS A 217 7.40 17.93 -6.90
CA LYS A 217 8.32 18.77 -6.12
C LYS A 217 9.48 17.96 -5.55
N LEU A 218 9.23 16.79 -4.99
CA LEU A 218 10.27 15.90 -4.47
C LEU A 218 11.26 15.48 -5.55
N ARG A 219 10.76 15.15 -6.75
CA ARG A 219 11.61 14.83 -7.91
C ARG A 219 12.41 16.04 -8.38
N ASP A 220 11.74 17.17 -8.60
CA ASP A 220 12.32 18.31 -9.32
C ASP A 220 13.22 19.19 -8.43
N GLU A 221 12.90 19.29 -7.13
CA GLU A 221 13.59 20.19 -6.20
C GLU A 221 14.55 19.46 -5.25
N LEU A 222 14.21 18.24 -4.77
CA LEU A 222 15.11 17.46 -3.90
C LEU A 222 15.83 16.34 -4.64
N GLY A 223 15.29 15.87 -5.78
CA GLY A 223 15.86 14.76 -6.53
C GLY A 223 15.87 13.42 -5.78
N VAL A 224 14.96 13.23 -4.82
CA VAL A 224 14.85 12.00 -4.02
C VAL A 224 13.85 11.03 -4.61
N ASN A 225 14.06 9.74 -4.36
CA ASN A 225 13.12 8.69 -4.71
C ASN A 225 11.86 8.75 -3.83
N THR A 226 10.76 8.18 -4.33
CA THR A 226 9.47 8.19 -3.63
C THR A 226 8.84 6.80 -3.59
N THR A 227 8.09 6.54 -2.52
CA THR A 227 7.23 5.37 -2.36
C THR A 227 5.89 5.79 -1.77
N CYS A 228 4.90 4.91 -1.75
CA CYS A 228 3.67 5.14 -0.98
C CYS A 228 2.90 3.83 -0.77
N GLY A 229 2.07 3.78 0.25
CA GLY A 229 1.01 2.79 0.37
C GLY A 229 -0.08 3.06 -0.68
N ALA A 230 0.10 2.55 -1.92
CA ALA A 230 -0.76 2.91 -3.05
C ALA A 230 -2.24 2.52 -2.85
N SER A 231 -2.50 1.44 -2.10
CA SER A 231 -3.85 0.96 -1.80
C SER A 231 -4.64 1.89 -0.87
N ASN A 232 -3.99 2.85 -0.20
CA ASN A 232 -4.64 3.80 0.70
C ASN A 232 -5.57 4.76 -0.03
N ILE A 233 -5.24 5.15 -1.27
CA ILE A 233 -6.05 6.08 -2.07
C ILE A 233 -7.52 5.66 -2.19
N SER A 234 -7.77 4.37 -2.25
CA SER A 234 -9.09 3.77 -2.46
C SER A 234 -9.76 3.23 -1.18
N PHE A 235 -9.14 3.46 -0.02
CA PHE A 235 -9.63 2.88 1.24
C PHE A 235 -11.07 3.30 1.53
N GLY A 236 -11.92 2.34 1.93
CA GLY A 236 -13.35 2.57 2.24
C GLY A 236 -14.26 2.73 1.03
N LEU A 237 -13.76 2.69 -0.20
CA LEU A 237 -14.54 2.88 -1.42
C LEU A 237 -14.87 1.55 -2.13
N PRO A 238 -15.97 1.50 -2.89
CA PRO A 238 -16.27 0.35 -3.75
C PRO A 238 -15.31 0.31 -4.94
N ASN A 239 -15.12 -0.88 -5.53
CA ASN A 239 -14.24 -1.11 -6.69
C ASN A 239 -12.85 -0.48 -6.54
N ARG A 240 -12.18 -0.79 -5.43
CA ARG A 240 -10.85 -0.24 -5.10
C ARG A 240 -9.84 -0.41 -6.22
N HIS A 241 -9.89 -1.52 -6.94
CA HIS A 241 -8.97 -1.81 -8.04
C HIS A 241 -9.06 -0.80 -9.20
N GLY A 242 -10.27 -0.34 -9.53
CA GLY A 242 -10.44 0.69 -10.56
C GLY A 242 -9.73 2.00 -10.18
N ILE A 243 -9.83 2.42 -8.93
CA ILE A 243 -9.15 3.62 -8.41
C ILE A 243 -7.64 3.39 -8.39
N ASN A 244 -7.16 2.26 -7.84
CA ASN A 244 -5.73 1.95 -7.76
C ASN A 244 -5.09 1.87 -9.16
N ASN A 245 -5.80 1.26 -10.13
CA ASN A 245 -5.34 1.13 -11.51
C ASN A 245 -5.25 2.48 -12.26
N ALA A 246 -6.03 3.49 -11.85
CA ALA A 246 -5.90 4.84 -12.37
C ALA A 246 -4.82 5.64 -11.61
N PHE A 247 -4.78 5.53 -10.29
CA PHE A 247 -3.86 6.27 -9.43
C PHE A 247 -2.39 5.97 -9.76
N LEU A 248 -2.04 4.69 -9.87
CA LEU A 248 -0.65 4.29 -10.02
C LEU A 248 0.02 4.86 -11.27
N PRO A 249 -0.54 4.76 -12.51
CA PRO A 249 0.04 5.39 -13.68
C PRO A 249 0.13 6.92 -13.59
N MET A 250 -0.83 7.57 -12.92
CA MET A 250 -0.80 9.02 -12.69
C MET A 250 0.33 9.42 -11.74
N ALA A 251 0.54 8.64 -10.66
CA ALA A 251 1.64 8.84 -9.71
C ALA A 251 3.00 8.60 -10.37
N MET A 252 3.15 7.54 -11.19
CA MET A 252 4.34 7.29 -12.00
C MET A 252 4.62 8.44 -12.98
N GLY A 253 3.59 8.96 -13.67
CA GLY A 253 3.69 10.13 -14.54
C GLY A 253 4.09 11.41 -13.78
N ALA A 254 3.77 11.52 -12.49
CA ALA A 254 4.25 12.60 -11.64
C ALA A 254 5.72 12.42 -11.23
N GLY A 255 6.28 11.20 -11.28
CA GLY A 255 7.66 10.89 -10.94
C GLY A 255 7.83 9.94 -9.76
N MET A 256 6.77 9.24 -9.33
CA MET A 256 6.87 8.20 -8.31
C MET A 256 7.73 7.03 -8.80
N THR A 257 8.65 6.56 -7.97
CA THR A 257 9.66 5.55 -8.35
C THR A 257 9.40 4.17 -7.77
N SER A 258 8.57 4.07 -6.72
CA SER A 258 8.15 2.81 -6.10
C SER A 258 6.79 2.93 -5.42
N ALA A 259 6.16 1.81 -5.09
CA ALA A 259 4.96 1.78 -4.27
C ALA A 259 4.84 0.47 -3.50
N ILE A 260 4.33 0.56 -2.28
CA ILE A 260 3.88 -0.56 -1.45
C ILE A 260 2.45 -0.87 -1.90
N MET A 261 2.25 -2.04 -2.50
CA MET A 261 0.98 -2.40 -3.12
C MET A 261 0.80 -3.91 -3.22
N ASN A 262 -0.43 -4.35 -3.47
CA ASN A 262 -0.70 -5.75 -3.76
C ASN A 262 -0.43 -6.05 -5.25
N PRO A 263 0.64 -6.77 -5.59
CA PRO A 263 0.95 -7.12 -6.98
C PRO A 263 0.08 -8.25 -7.52
N ILE A 264 -0.57 -9.03 -6.63
CA ILE A 264 -1.33 -10.21 -7.00
C ILE A 264 -2.61 -9.75 -7.70
N ALA A 265 -2.78 -10.14 -8.96
CA ALA A 265 -4.03 -9.96 -9.66
C ALA A 265 -5.16 -10.69 -8.93
N LEU A 266 -6.33 -10.05 -8.83
CA LEU A 266 -7.50 -10.76 -8.32
C LEU A 266 -7.81 -11.94 -9.25
N PRO A 267 -8.03 -13.13 -8.71
CA PRO A 267 -8.50 -14.26 -9.51
C PRO A 267 -9.81 -13.85 -10.18
N VAL A 268 -9.92 -14.11 -11.48
CA VAL A 268 -11.17 -13.92 -12.20
C VAL A 268 -12.21 -14.86 -11.59
N LYS A 269 -13.33 -14.31 -11.19
CA LYS A 269 -14.42 -15.13 -10.62
C LYS A 269 -14.87 -16.16 -11.63
N GLN A 270 -15.16 -17.37 -11.19
CA GLN A 270 -15.64 -18.43 -12.07
C GLN A 270 -16.89 -18.00 -12.85
N ALA A 271 -17.83 -17.32 -12.18
CA ALA A 271 -19.02 -16.77 -12.84
C ALA A 271 -18.71 -15.82 -14.02
N ASP A 272 -17.64 -15.03 -13.93
CA ASP A 272 -17.24 -14.14 -15.05
C ASP A 272 -16.62 -14.91 -16.20
N LYS A 273 -15.88 -16.00 -15.91
CA LYS A 273 -15.35 -16.91 -16.92
C LYS A 273 -16.49 -17.66 -17.63
N ASP A 274 -17.45 -18.17 -16.85
CA ASP A 274 -18.60 -18.93 -17.36
C ASP A 274 -19.49 -18.03 -18.24
N ALA A 275 -19.79 -16.81 -17.80
CA ALA A 275 -20.54 -15.84 -18.58
C ALA A 275 -19.83 -15.52 -19.91
N LYS A 276 -18.49 -15.35 -19.89
CA LYS A 276 -17.72 -15.07 -21.10
C LYS A 276 -17.65 -16.28 -22.04
N ARG A 277 -17.54 -17.50 -21.50
CA ARG A 277 -17.61 -18.74 -22.31
C ARG A 277 -18.96 -18.87 -23.00
N ALA A 278 -20.06 -18.63 -22.30
CA ALA A 278 -21.42 -18.67 -22.87
C ALA A 278 -21.60 -17.61 -23.98
N GLU A 279 -21.06 -16.38 -23.80
CA GLU A 279 -21.06 -15.32 -24.83
C GLU A 279 -20.33 -15.76 -26.11
N ILE A 280 -19.18 -16.42 -25.94
CA ILE A 280 -18.32 -16.89 -27.04
C ILE A 280 -19.01 -18.03 -27.80
N GLU A 281 -19.60 -18.96 -27.06
CA GLU A 281 -20.38 -20.08 -27.63
C GLU A 281 -21.59 -19.57 -28.41
N ALA A 282 -22.34 -18.63 -27.84
CA ALA A 282 -23.48 -17.98 -28.50
C ALA A 282 -23.07 -17.22 -29.78
N ALA A 283 -21.84 -16.70 -29.83
CA ALA A 283 -21.27 -16.09 -31.01
C ALA A 283 -20.72 -17.07 -32.05
N GLY A 284 -20.78 -18.40 -31.81
CA GLY A 284 -20.26 -19.43 -32.68
C GLY A 284 -18.73 -19.45 -32.80
N ILE A 285 -18.00 -18.88 -31.86
CA ILE A 285 -16.56 -18.85 -31.86
C ILE A 285 -16.01 -20.14 -31.25
N ILE A 286 -15.19 -20.86 -32.01
CA ILE A 286 -14.53 -22.09 -31.57
C ILE A 286 -13.20 -21.72 -30.91
N LEU A 287 -13.04 -22.09 -29.64
CA LEU A 287 -11.78 -21.92 -28.89
C LEU A 287 -10.78 -23.02 -29.28
N PRO A 288 -9.45 -22.72 -29.26
CA PRO A 288 -8.42 -23.71 -29.43
C PRO A 288 -8.56 -24.86 -28.43
N GLU A 289 -8.35 -26.08 -28.89
CA GLU A 289 -8.34 -27.27 -28.02
C GLU A 289 -7.19 -27.18 -27.01
N GLY A 290 -7.46 -27.48 -25.73
CA GLY A 290 -6.48 -27.44 -24.66
C GLY A 290 -6.20 -26.06 -24.08
N MET A 291 -6.98 -25.03 -24.44
CA MET A 291 -6.86 -23.69 -23.84
C MET A 291 -7.21 -23.74 -22.35
N ASP A 292 -6.22 -23.45 -21.49
CA ASP A 292 -6.44 -23.34 -20.06
C ASP A 292 -7.13 -22.03 -19.65
N ASP A 293 -7.53 -21.92 -18.39
CA ASP A 293 -8.22 -20.75 -17.86
C ASP A 293 -7.38 -19.47 -17.89
N GLU A 294 -6.05 -19.56 -17.78
CA GLU A 294 -5.15 -18.43 -17.81
C GLU A 294 -5.07 -17.86 -19.24
N ALA A 295 -4.79 -18.69 -20.21
CA ALA A 295 -4.78 -18.32 -21.63
C ALA A 295 -6.14 -17.75 -22.07
N PHE A 296 -7.25 -18.35 -21.58
CA PHE A 296 -8.60 -17.85 -21.82
C PHE A 296 -8.81 -16.45 -21.24
N CYS A 297 -8.43 -16.24 -19.98
CA CYS A 297 -8.55 -14.93 -19.35
C CYS A 297 -7.70 -13.87 -20.06
N GLN A 298 -6.48 -14.21 -20.48
CA GLN A 298 -5.60 -13.30 -21.22
C GLN A 298 -6.17 -12.96 -22.60
N LEU A 299 -6.65 -13.94 -23.37
CA LEU A 299 -7.17 -13.74 -24.71
C LEU A 299 -8.41 -12.84 -24.71
N PHE A 300 -9.32 -13.02 -23.75
CA PHE A 300 -10.57 -12.26 -23.65
C PHE A 300 -10.53 -11.07 -22.69
N GLY A 301 -9.35 -10.72 -22.18
CA GLY A 301 -9.17 -9.60 -21.29
C GLY A 301 -9.94 -9.71 -19.98
N LEU A 302 -10.13 -10.94 -19.47
CA LEU A 302 -10.69 -11.20 -18.16
C LEU A 302 -9.57 -11.04 -17.13
N GLY A 303 -9.79 -10.23 -16.11
CA GLY A 303 -8.78 -9.98 -15.07
C GLY A 303 -8.40 -8.51 -14.91
N SER A 304 -7.53 -8.22 -13.95
CA SER A 304 -7.32 -6.88 -13.39
C SER A 304 -6.69 -5.84 -14.32
N THR A 305 -6.06 -6.21 -15.44
CA THR A 305 -5.16 -5.29 -16.15
C THR A 305 -5.46 -5.07 -17.63
N LYS A 306 -6.36 -5.82 -18.27
CA LYS A 306 -6.68 -5.59 -19.70
C LYS A 306 -8.08 -5.05 -19.87
N ALA A 307 -8.15 -3.91 -20.56
CA ALA A 307 -9.35 -3.14 -20.81
C ALA A 307 -10.45 -3.96 -21.48
N LYS A 308 -11.58 -4.17 -20.78
CA LYS A 308 -12.85 -4.45 -21.42
C LYS A 308 -13.44 -3.17 -21.98
N ALA A 309 -14.27 -3.28 -23.02
CA ALA A 309 -15.16 -2.19 -23.42
C ALA A 309 -15.94 -1.72 -22.17
N GLY A 310 -15.86 -0.43 -21.85
CA GLY A 310 -16.40 0.16 -20.62
C GLY A 310 -15.37 0.46 -19.53
N LYS A 311 -14.18 -0.16 -19.51
CA LYS A 311 -13.11 0.18 -18.55
C LYS A 311 -12.46 1.52 -18.83
N GLU A 312 -12.50 1.99 -20.06
CA GLU A 312 -12.09 3.37 -20.39
C GLU A 312 -12.93 4.39 -19.61
N MET A 313 -14.24 4.19 -19.54
CA MET A 313 -15.13 5.05 -18.76
C MET A 313 -14.90 4.90 -17.25
N GLU A 314 -14.56 3.70 -16.78
CA GLU A 314 -14.14 3.46 -15.41
C GLU A 314 -12.85 4.22 -15.09
N ALA A 315 -11.83 4.14 -15.96
CA ALA A 315 -10.57 4.84 -15.79
C ALA A 315 -10.77 6.37 -15.82
N ILE A 316 -11.63 6.89 -16.71
CA ILE A 316 -11.98 8.32 -16.77
C ILE A 316 -12.66 8.76 -15.47
N ARG A 317 -13.62 7.99 -14.94
CA ARG A 317 -14.28 8.32 -13.66
C ARG A 317 -13.31 8.29 -12.49
N ALA A 318 -12.43 7.29 -12.43
CA ALA A 318 -11.38 7.22 -11.43
C ALA A 318 -10.42 8.41 -11.54
N ALA A 319 -9.99 8.77 -12.73
CA ALA A 319 -9.13 9.94 -12.97
C ALA A 319 -9.83 11.25 -12.54
N ASN A 320 -11.11 11.43 -12.85
CA ASN A 320 -11.88 12.60 -12.41
C ASN A 320 -11.96 12.67 -10.88
N PHE A 321 -12.14 11.53 -10.21
CA PHE A 321 -12.13 11.48 -8.76
C PHE A 321 -10.75 11.86 -8.20
N LEU A 322 -9.68 11.29 -8.73
CA LEU A 322 -8.30 11.56 -8.31
C LEU A 322 -7.85 13.01 -8.56
N THR A 323 -8.41 13.67 -9.56
CA THR A 323 -8.12 15.08 -9.90
C THR A 323 -9.12 16.08 -9.34
N ASN A 324 -10.01 15.64 -8.43
CA ASN A 324 -11.06 16.46 -7.81
C ASN A 324 -12.08 17.06 -8.80
N ASN A 325 -12.23 16.48 -9.98
CA ASN A 325 -13.31 16.81 -10.91
C ASN A 325 -14.64 16.11 -10.55
N ASP A 326 -14.58 15.09 -9.69
CA ASP A 326 -15.73 14.42 -9.04
C ASP A 326 -15.54 14.50 -7.51
N PRO A 327 -15.79 15.66 -6.88
CA PRO A 327 -15.58 15.86 -5.46
C PRO A 327 -16.37 14.84 -4.63
N HIS A 328 -15.70 14.23 -3.65
CA HIS A 328 -16.24 13.15 -2.81
C HIS A 328 -16.66 11.87 -3.56
N GLY A 329 -16.33 11.74 -4.85
CA GLY A 329 -16.56 10.53 -5.65
C GLY A 329 -18.02 10.18 -5.87
N ALA A 330 -18.90 11.18 -6.01
CA ALA A 330 -20.33 10.95 -6.14
C ALA A 330 -20.66 10.13 -7.41
N ASP A 331 -20.05 10.46 -8.54
CA ASP A 331 -20.22 9.72 -9.81
C ASP A 331 -19.55 8.35 -9.76
N TRP A 332 -18.34 8.27 -9.17
CA TRP A 332 -17.64 7.00 -8.91
C TRP A 332 -18.47 6.03 -8.07
N ILE A 333 -19.00 6.50 -6.93
CA ILE A 333 -19.81 5.67 -6.03
C ILE A 333 -21.11 5.23 -6.70
N LYS A 334 -21.78 6.13 -7.44
CA LYS A 334 -23.00 5.81 -8.18
C LYS A 334 -22.77 4.73 -9.23
N PHE A 335 -21.65 4.84 -9.98
CA PHE A 335 -21.29 3.90 -11.04
C PHE A 335 -20.94 2.50 -10.49
N ASN A 336 -20.31 2.43 -9.31
CA ASN A 336 -19.83 1.18 -8.72
C ASN A 336 -20.78 0.60 -7.64
N LYS A 337 -21.92 1.23 -7.35
CA LYS A 337 -22.95 0.62 -6.50
C LYS A 337 -23.53 -0.60 -7.21
N ALA A 338 -23.55 -1.74 -6.50
CA ALA A 338 -24.33 -2.87 -6.96
C ALA A 338 -25.81 -2.46 -7.10
N PRO A 339 -26.54 -2.90 -8.13
CA PRO A 339 -27.98 -2.69 -8.20
C PRO A 339 -28.63 -3.29 -6.94
N PRO A 340 -29.66 -2.65 -6.37
CA PRO A 340 -30.37 -3.19 -5.21
C PRO A 340 -30.84 -4.60 -5.52
N LYS A 341 -30.61 -5.53 -4.58
CA LYS A 341 -31.13 -6.90 -4.72
C LYS A 341 -32.65 -6.81 -4.89
N ALA A 342 -33.16 -7.42 -5.95
CA ALA A 342 -34.59 -7.48 -6.19
C ALA A 342 -35.29 -8.10 -4.96
N GLY A 343 -36.04 -7.29 -4.19
CA GLY A 343 -36.75 -7.70 -2.98
C GLY A 343 -36.47 -6.88 -1.70
N GLU A 344 -35.50 -5.97 -1.70
CA GLU A 344 -35.34 -5.02 -0.60
C GLU A 344 -36.09 -3.71 -0.94
N ASP A 345 -37.35 -3.65 -0.46
CA ASP A 345 -38.17 -2.43 -0.51
C ASP A 345 -37.43 -1.25 0.17
N GLU A 346 -37.46 -0.10 -0.48
CA GLU A 346 -37.04 1.18 0.10
C GLU A 346 -37.96 1.54 1.29
N GLY A 347 -37.83 0.80 2.38
CA GLY A 347 -38.49 1.10 3.65
C GLY A 347 -37.97 2.39 4.25
N GLY A 348 -38.65 3.47 3.96
CA GLY A 348 -38.78 4.72 4.62
C GLY A 348 -37.75 5.08 5.71
N ARG A 349 -36.80 5.92 5.39
CA ARG A 349 -36.20 6.82 6.37
C ARG A 349 -37.20 7.94 6.69
N GLY A 350 -38.23 7.61 7.49
CA GLY A 350 -39.12 8.56 8.11
C GLY A 350 -38.37 9.48 9.07
N GLY A 351 -38.48 10.78 8.86
CA GLY A 351 -37.88 11.82 9.67
C GLY A 351 -38.22 11.69 11.15
N ARG A 352 -37.24 11.61 11.99
CA ARG A 352 -37.35 11.88 13.42
C ARG A 352 -37.33 13.41 13.62
N SER A 353 -38.53 14.01 13.62
CA SER A 353 -38.71 15.35 14.13
C SER A 353 -38.48 15.35 15.65
N GLY A 354 -37.46 16.08 16.09
CA GLY A 354 -37.14 16.26 17.49
C GLY A 354 -38.20 17.14 18.19
N GLY A 355 -39.11 16.53 18.94
CA GLY A 355 -40.00 17.23 19.86
C GLY A 355 -39.22 17.70 21.10
N ARG A 356 -38.96 19.01 21.18
CA ARG A 356 -38.52 19.69 22.40
C ARG A 356 -39.63 19.63 23.44
N ARG A 357 -39.54 18.81 24.46
CA ARG A 357 -40.32 18.90 25.69
C ARG A 357 -39.74 20.00 26.59
N ARG A 358 -40.45 21.15 26.64
CA ARG A 358 -40.27 22.14 27.71
C ARG A 358 -40.73 21.51 29.03
N ARG A 359 -39.87 21.46 30.02
CA ARG A 359 -40.26 21.33 31.44
C ARG A 359 -40.55 22.74 31.98
N ARG A 360 -41.77 22.93 32.50
CA ARG A 360 -42.17 24.03 33.40
C ARG A 360 -42.23 23.48 34.81
N ALA A 361 -41.81 24.36 35.75
CA ALA A 361 -41.91 24.37 37.21
C ALA A 361 -41.11 23.29 37.94
#